data_52cbd5410b55af6b1e9ffc42ad23b56a
#
_entry.id   52cbd5410b55af6b1e9ffc42ad23b56a
#
_cell.length_a   1.000
_cell.length_b   1.000
_cell.length_c   1.000
_cell.angle_alpha   90.00
_cell.angle_beta   90.00
_cell.angle_gamma   90.00
#
_symmetry.space_group_name_H-M   'P 1'
#
loop_
_entity.id
_entity.type
_entity.pdbx_description
1 polymer ?
#
loop_
_entity_poly.entity_id
_entity_poly.type
_entity_poly.pdbx_seq_one_letter_code
_entity_poly.pdbx_strand_id
1 'polypeptide(L)'
;MSVLLEPDDQILVHASTREEADRAARGLRAVGFLELDGYVLTADASERTEPVEIGELERLLDDDAVTVVDVREKDERDAGFIPGSVHMPYRLLRACGAHSIANGKPIVTICESGARAGIAASVLVAAGIDARPVLHGGIDDWRGNTVEFRRCGSG
;
A
#
# COMPACT_ATOMS: atom_id res chain seq x y z
N MET A 1 11.54 2.66 -12.10
CA MET A 1 11.44 4.04 -11.59
C MET A 1 10.10 4.15 -10.88
N SER A 2 10.10 4.55 -9.62
CA SER A 2 8.85 4.66 -8.85
C SER A 2 8.01 5.78 -9.42
N VAL A 3 6.80 5.49 -9.89
CA VAL A 3 5.85 6.44 -10.48
C VAL A 3 5.14 7.28 -9.41
N LEU A 4 5.57 7.20 -8.15
CA LEU A 4 4.92 7.87 -7.02
C LEU A 4 5.52 9.22 -6.67
N LEU A 5 6.72 9.51 -7.13
CA LEU A 5 7.42 10.77 -6.85
C LEU A 5 7.79 11.44 -8.17
N GLU A 6 7.35 12.68 -8.31
CA GLU A 6 7.80 13.57 -9.37
C GLU A 6 9.02 14.38 -8.88
N PRO A 7 9.89 14.88 -9.78
CA PRO A 7 11.09 15.63 -9.38
C PRO A 7 10.81 16.86 -8.50
N ASP A 8 9.64 17.44 -8.63
CA ASP A 8 9.21 18.65 -7.92
C ASP A 8 8.37 18.35 -6.66
N ASP A 9 8.20 17.06 -6.31
CA ASP A 9 7.48 16.69 -5.10
C ASP A 9 8.28 17.10 -3.86
N GLN A 10 7.58 17.65 -2.87
CA GLN A 10 8.13 17.86 -1.54
C GLN A 10 8.32 16.52 -0.85
N ILE A 11 9.54 16.22 -0.45
CA ILE A 11 9.89 14.93 0.13
C ILE A 11 10.30 15.09 1.58
N LEU A 12 9.58 14.39 2.46
CA LEU A 12 9.93 14.21 3.86
C LEU A 12 10.38 12.76 4.08
N VAL A 13 11.59 12.57 4.60
CA VAL A 13 12.12 11.24 4.88
C VAL A 13 11.66 10.79 6.25
N HIS A 14 11.05 9.61 6.35
CA HIS A 14 10.77 8.94 7.62
C HIS A 14 11.82 7.85 7.87
N ALA A 15 12.46 7.89 9.04
CA ALA A 15 13.51 6.94 9.40
C ALA A 15 13.50 6.62 10.90
N SER A 16 14.12 5.50 11.28
CA SER A 16 14.27 5.12 12.69
C SER A 16 15.40 5.90 13.38
N THR A 17 16.42 6.27 12.61
CA THR A 17 17.56 7.03 13.10
C THR A 17 17.96 8.15 12.13
N ARG A 18 18.68 9.13 12.66
CA ARG A 18 19.24 10.22 11.84
C ARG A 18 20.18 9.71 10.74
N GLU A 19 20.99 8.70 11.05
CA GLU A 19 21.93 8.12 10.08
C GLU A 19 21.19 7.45 8.91
N GLU A 20 20.07 6.79 9.19
CA GLU A 20 19.20 6.24 8.14
C GLU A 20 18.57 7.35 7.29
N ALA A 21 18.07 8.42 7.91
CA ALA A 21 17.54 9.59 7.21
C ALA A 21 18.59 10.20 6.28
N ASP A 22 19.81 10.43 6.78
CA ASP A 22 20.92 10.99 6.01
C ASP A 22 21.34 10.07 4.84
N ARG A 23 21.31 8.76 5.04
CA ARG A 23 21.58 7.77 3.98
C ARG A 23 20.50 7.79 2.90
N ALA A 24 19.23 7.81 3.31
CA ALA A 24 18.08 7.92 2.39
C ALA A 24 18.12 9.22 1.58
N ALA A 25 18.41 10.34 2.24
CA ALA A 25 18.54 11.65 1.59
C ALA A 25 19.67 11.67 0.54
N ARG A 26 20.82 11.05 0.84
CA ARG A 26 21.89 10.91 -0.16
C ARG A 26 21.46 10.06 -1.35
N GLY A 27 20.74 8.97 -1.11
CA GLY A 27 20.22 8.11 -2.15
C GLY A 27 19.20 8.82 -3.05
N LEU A 28 18.28 9.58 -2.47
CA LEU A 28 17.29 10.36 -3.22
C LEU A 28 17.96 11.42 -4.09
N ARG A 29 18.92 12.17 -3.54
CA ARG A 29 19.69 13.16 -4.32
C ARG A 29 20.49 12.54 -5.46
N ALA A 30 21.03 11.35 -5.26
CA ALA A 30 21.78 10.64 -6.30
C ALA A 30 20.90 10.22 -7.50
N VAL A 31 19.59 10.09 -7.32
CA VAL A 31 18.63 9.78 -8.38
C VAL A 31 17.80 10.98 -8.83
N GLY A 32 18.20 12.19 -8.42
CA GLY A 32 17.67 13.45 -8.95
C GLY A 32 16.62 14.17 -8.12
N PHE A 33 16.26 13.66 -6.93
CA PHE A 33 15.39 14.36 -5.99
C PHE A 33 16.23 15.31 -5.13
N LEU A 34 16.26 16.58 -5.49
CA LEU A 34 17.13 17.58 -4.83
C LEU A 34 16.44 18.29 -3.68
N GLU A 35 15.12 18.47 -3.78
CA GLU A 35 14.31 19.19 -2.80
C GLU A 35 13.82 18.20 -1.72
N LEU A 36 14.50 18.21 -0.57
CA LEU A 36 14.13 17.44 0.60
C LEU A 36 13.80 18.38 1.74
N ASP A 37 12.55 18.35 2.22
CA ASP A 37 12.05 19.23 3.28
C ASP A 37 12.60 18.90 4.66
N GLY A 38 13.10 17.69 4.84
CA GLY A 38 13.64 17.26 6.11
C GLY A 38 13.44 15.76 6.38
N TYR A 39 13.42 15.43 7.67
CA TYR A 39 13.13 14.07 8.10
C TYR A 39 12.30 14.05 9.39
N VAL A 40 11.57 12.94 9.58
CA VAL A 40 10.84 12.61 10.82
C VAL A 40 11.40 11.29 11.34
N LEU A 41 11.70 11.25 12.64
CA LEU A 41 12.11 10.00 13.29
C LEU A 41 10.86 9.24 13.76
N THR A 42 10.94 7.90 13.71
CA THR A 42 9.86 7.02 14.18
C THR A 42 9.44 7.32 15.62
N ALA A 43 10.38 7.74 16.47
CA ALA A 43 10.11 8.12 17.86
C ALA A 43 9.23 9.37 17.99
N ASP A 44 9.25 10.25 16.99
CA ASP A 44 8.51 11.51 16.97
C ASP A 44 7.11 11.37 16.34
N ALA A 45 6.78 10.19 15.81
CA ALA A 45 5.49 9.95 15.19
C ALA A 45 4.36 9.96 16.24
N SER A 46 3.42 10.88 16.10
CA SER A 46 2.24 11.02 16.98
C SER A 46 1.11 10.06 16.60
N GLU A 47 1.09 9.61 15.37
CA GLU A 47 0.08 8.69 14.84
C GLU A 47 0.75 7.49 14.18
N ARG A 48 0.13 6.33 14.33
CA ARG A 48 0.59 5.08 13.74
C ARG A 48 -0.60 4.35 13.14
N THR A 49 -0.44 3.85 11.94
CA THR A 49 -1.40 2.92 11.34
C THR A 49 -1.13 1.53 11.89
N GLU A 50 -2.12 0.93 12.56
CA GLU A 50 -2.01 -0.45 13.04
C GLU A 50 -2.13 -1.41 11.85
N PRO A 51 -1.15 -2.29 11.62
CA PRO A 51 -1.25 -3.28 10.57
C PRO A 51 -2.32 -4.34 10.87
N VAL A 52 -2.82 -4.97 9.82
CA VAL A 52 -3.66 -6.16 9.91
C VAL A 52 -2.77 -7.37 9.64
N GLU A 53 -2.83 -8.34 10.54
CA GLU A 53 -2.16 -9.63 10.31
C GLU A 53 -2.94 -10.45 9.28
N ILE A 54 -2.24 -11.25 8.48
CA ILE A 54 -2.88 -12.02 7.40
C ILE A 54 -3.96 -12.97 7.90
N GLY A 55 -3.77 -13.57 9.08
CA GLY A 55 -4.77 -14.44 9.71
C GLY A 55 -5.97 -13.69 10.30
N GLU A 56 -5.82 -12.39 10.61
CA GLU A 56 -6.93 -11.52 11.00
C GLU A 56 -7.77 -11.14 9.78
N LEU A 57 -7.11 -10.93 8.63
CA LEU A 57 -7.77 -10.54 7.39
C LEU A 57 -8.83 -11.55 6.95
N GLU A 58 -8.59 -12.85 7.13
CA GLU A 58 -9.57 -13.90 6.80
C GLU A 58 -10.87 -13.72 7.58
N ARG A 59 -10.76 -13.49 8.90
CA ARG A 59 -11.94 -13.25 9.75
C ARG A 59 -12.68 -11.96 9.39
N LEU A 60 -11.94 -10.89 9.09
CA LEU A 60 -12.53 -9.61 8.68
C LEU A 60 -13.29 -9.71 7.36
N LEU A 61 -12.83 -10.59 6.44
CA LEU A 61 -13.52 -10.88 5.20
C LEU A 61 -14.78 -11.72 5.41
N ASP A 62 -14.71 -12.77 6.24
CA ASP A 62 -15.85 -13.62 6.57
C ASP A 62 -16.98 -12.81 7.23
N ASP A 63 -16.64 -11.85 8.06
CA ASP A 63 -17.57 -10.94 8.73
C ASP A 63 -18.05 -9.78 7.83
N ASP A 64 -17.59 -9.68 6.60
CA ASP A 64 -17.83 -8.56 5.68
C ASP A 64 -17.50 -7.18 6.30
N ALA A 65 -16.53 -7.15 7.21
CA ALA A 65 -16.20 -5.99 8.02
C ALA A 65 -15.30 -4.97 7.30
N VAL A 66 -14.59 -5.38 6.26
CA VAL A 66 -13.62 -4.55 5.55
C VAL A 66 -13.74 -4.67 4.03
N THR A 67 -13.18 -3.71 3.33
CA THR A 67 -12.90 -3.79 1.90
C THR A 67 -11.43 -4.08 1.69
N VAL A 68 -11.08 -5.22 1.10
CA VAL A 68 -9.70 -5.54 0.75
C VAL A 68 -9.35 -4.89 -0.59
N VAL A 69 -8.25 -4.15 -0.60
CA VAL A 69 -7.71 -3.51 -1.81
C VAL A 69 -6.37 -4.15 -2.14
N ASP A 70 -6.34 -4.89 -3.23
CA ASP A 70 -5.11 -5.45 -3.80
C ASP A 70 -4.40 -4.34 -4.59
N VAL A 71 -3.23 -3.94 -4.10
CA VAL A 71 -2.47 -2.81 -4.64
C VAL A 71 -1.33 -3.24 -5.55
N ARG A 72 -1.30 -4.52 -5.92
CA ARG A 72 -0.31 -5.07 -6.86
C ARG A 72 -0.60 -4.61 -8.29
N GLU A 73 0.37 -4.86 -9.16
CA GLU A 73 0.19 -4.66 -10.59
C GLU A 73 -0.78 -5.69 -11.16
N LYS A 74 -1.32 -5.36 -12.35
CA LYS A 74 -2.35 -6.19 -12.99
C LYS A 74 -1.88 -7.63 -13.22
N ASP A 75 -0.66 -7.81 -13.69
CA ASP A 75 -0.11 -9.13 -14.04
C ASP A 75 0.06 -10.02 -12.80
N GLU A 76 0.48 -9.44 -11.67
CA GLU A 76 0.58 -10.13 -10.39
C GLU A 76 -0.81 -10.57 -9.89
N ARG A 77 -1.78 -9.67 -10.01
CA ARG A 77 -3.15 -9.95 -9.60
C ARG A 77 -3.80 -11.03 -10.48
N ASP A 78 -3.59 -10.98 -11.79
CA ASP A 78 -4.17 -11.96 -12.72
C ASP A 78 -3.70 -13.38 -12.44
N ALA A 79 -2.51 -13.54 -11.86
CA ALA A 79 -1.95 -14.83 -11.44
C ALA A 79 -2.63 -15.42 -10.18
N GLY A 80 -3.32 -14.61 -9.41
CA GLY A 80 -4.08 -15.04 -8.24
C GLY A 80 -4.41 -13.87 -7.30
N PHE A 81 -5.66 -13.79 -6.87
CA PHE A 81 -6.13 -12.73 -5.98
C PHE A 81 -7.22 -13.21 -5.02
N ILE A 82 -7.42 -12.52 -3.93
CA ILE A 82 -8.49 -12.78 -2.96
C ILE A 82 -9.84 -12.45 -3.59
N PRO A 83 -10.80 -13.40 -3.64
CA PRO A 83 -12.14 -13.15 -4.17
C PRO A 83 -12.81 -11.96 -3.46
N GLY A 84 -13.48 -11.12 -4.24
CA GLY A 84 -14.14 -9.92 -3.70
C GLY A 84 -13.22 -8.73 -3.42
N SER A 85 -11.90 -8.88 -3.51
CA SER A 85 -10.99 -7.75 -3.37
C SER A 85 -11.09 -6.77 -4.55
N VAL A 86 -10.99 -5.48 -4.25
CA VAL A 86 -10.90 -4.41 -5.25
C VAL A 86 -9.46 -4.34 -5.76
N HIS A 87 -9.28 -4.14 -7.06
CA HIS A 87 -7.97 -3.92 -7.65
C HIS A 87 -7.70 -2.42 -7.83
N MET A 88 -6.66 -1.94 -7.19
CA MET A 88 -6.18 -0.57 -7.36
C MET A 88 -4.66 -0.54 -7.18
N PRO A 89 -3.87 -0.64 -8.26
CA PRO A 89 -2.42 -0.53 -8.18
C PRO A 89 -2.00 0.70 -7.37
N TYR A 90 -1.08 0.54 -6.41
CA TYR A 90 -0.71 1.59 -5.45
C TYR A 90 -0.31 2.91 -6.11
N ARG A 91 0.33 2.85 -7.28
CA ARG A 91 0.75 4.02 -8.06
C ARG A 91 -0.41 4.81 -8.66
N LEU A 92 -1.59 4.21 -8.82
CA LEU A 92 -2.78 4.86 -9.38
C LEU A 92 -3.64 5.54 -8.32
N LEU A 93 -3.43 5.26 -7.03
CA LEU A 93 -4.23 5.81 -5.94
C LEU A 93 -4.26 7.34 -5.93
N ARG A 94 -3.13 8.00 -6.20
CA ARG A 94 -3.07 9.46 -6.29
C ARG A 94 -3.81 9.99 -7.51
N ALA A 95 -3.66 9.33 -8.66
CA ALA A 95 -4.23 9.77 -9.94
C ALA A 95 -5.74 9.50 -10.04
N CYS A 96 -6.19 8.32 -9.57
CA CYS A 96 -7.60 7.93 -9.64
C CYS A 96 -8.45 8.48 -8.49
N GLY A 97 -7.79 9.05 -7.47
CA GLY A 97 -8.43 9.53 -6.25
C GLY A 97 -8.76 8.38 -5.28
N ALA A 98 -8.29 8.51 -4.05
CA ALA A 98 -8.49 7.53 -2.99
C ALA A 98 -9.98 7.24 -2.72
N HIS A 99 -10.84 8.22 -2.91
CA HIS A 99 -12.29 8.09 -2.72
C HIS A 99 -12.99 7.16 -3.72
N SER A 100 -12.37 6.84 -4.86
CA SER A 100 -12.98 5.96 -5.86
C SER A 100 -13.18 4.52 -5.38
N ILE A 101 -12.45 4.11 -4.35
CA ILE A 101 -12.54 2.76 -3.74
C ILE A 101 -13.21 2.76 -2.37
N ALA A 102 -13.56 3.93 -1.84
CA ALA A 102 -14.23 4.06 -0.55
C ALA A 102 -15.73 3.71 -0.71
N ASN A 103 -16.20 2.76 0.10
CA ASN A 103 -17.59 2.32 0.12
C ASN A 103 -18.23 2.39 1.51
N GLY A 104 -17.61 3.14 2.43
CA GLY A 104 -18.06 3.31 3.80
C GLY A 104 -17.54 2.27 4.79
N LYS A 105 -16.82 1.24 4.33
CA LYS A 105 -16.11 0.27 5.18
C LYS A 105 -14.65 0.66 5.34
N PRO A 106 -14.01 0.28 6.46
CA PRO A 106 -12.55 0.34 6.58
C PRO A 106 -11.87 -0.44 5.45
N ILE A 107 -10.76 0.09 4.97
CA ILE A 107 -9.98 -0.53 3.89
C ILE A 107 -8.80 -1.28 4.47
N VAL A 108 -8.57 -2.50 3.98
CA VAL A 108 -7.31 -3.22 4.21
C VAL A 108 -6.56 -3.34 2.90
N THR A 109 -5.37 -2.75 2.83
CA THR A 109 -4.51 -2.84 1.66
C THR A 109 -3.60 -4.05 1.74
N ILE A 110 -3.46 -4.77 0.62
CA ILE A 110 -2.60 -5.96 0.52
C ILE A 110 -1.75 -5.90 -0.75
N CYS A 111 -0.52 -6.39 -0.63
CA CYS A 111 0.37 -6.64 -1.77
C CYS A 111 1.06 -7.99 -1.59
N GLU A 112 2.19 -8.21 -2.25
CA GLU A 112 2.97 -9.44 -2.12
C GLU A 112 3.65 -9.58 -0.75
N SER A 113 4.28 -8.48 -0.25
CA SER A 113 5.18 -8.51 0.92
C SER A 113 5.00 -7.35 1.91
N GLY A 114 3.94 -6.56 1.81
CA GLY A 114 3.61 -5.48 2.74
C GLY A 114 4.10 -4.08 2.34
N ALA A 115 5.22 -3.93 1.63
CA ALA A 115 5.81 -2.61 1.34
C ALA A 115 4.86 -1.68 0.56
N ARG A 116 4.29 -2.14 -0.55
CA ARG A 116 3.32 -1.37 -1.36
C ARG A 116 2.01 -1.15 -0.61
N ALA A 117 1.60 -2.12 0.20
CA ALA A 117 0.41 -2.02 1.04
C ALA A 117 0.56 -0.88 2.06
N GLY A 118 1.71 -0.76 2.72
CA GLY A 118 2.00 0.34 3.65
C GLY A 118 1.91 1.71 2.99
N ILE A 119 2.49 1.87 1.78
CA ILE A 119 2.41 3.12 1.01
C ILE A 119 0.95 3.44 0.66
N ALA A 120 0.22 2.45 0.16
CA ALA A 120 -1.18 2.63 -0.24
C ALA A 120 -2.07 3.04 0.94
N ALA A 121 -1.94 2.37 2.10
CA ALA A 121 -2.66 2.74 3.30
C ALA A 121 -2.35 4.18 3.73
N SER A 122 -1.08 4.59 3.69
CA SER A 122 -0.69 5.97 4.03
C SER A 122 -1.34 7.00 3.12
N VAL A 123 -1.44 6.73 1.81
CA VAL A 123 -2.13 7.62 0.84
C VAL A 123 -3.62 7.71 1.16
N LEU A 124 -4.26 6.59 1.51
CA LEU A 124 -5.68 6.53 1.88
C LEU A 124 -5.97 7.30 3.18
N VAL A 125 -5.14 7.09 4.20
CA VAL A 125 -5.26 7.78 5.49
C VAL A 125 -5.08 9.29 5.31
N ALA A 126 -4.10 9.72 4.51
CA ALA A 126 -3.90 11.13 4.18
C ALA A 126 -5.10 11.76 3.45
N ALA A 127 -5.90 10.95 2.75
CA ALA A 127 -7.16 11.36 2.14
C ALA A 127 -8.38 11.27 3.09
N GLY A 128 -8.17 10.97 4.37
CA GLY A 128 -9.24 10.85 5.38
C GLY A 128 -10.02 9.54 5.34
N ILE A 129 -9.46 8.51 4.70
CA ILE A 129 -10.08 7.19 4.61
C ILE A 129 -9.46 6.28 5.68
N ASP A 130 -10.32 5.57 6.44
CA ASP A 130 -9.86 4.57 7.39
C ASP A 130 -9.23 3.40 6.63
N ALA A 131 -7.91 3.27 6.71
CA ALA A 131 -7.15 2.27 6.00
C ALA A 131 -6.01 1.68 6.84
N ARG A 132 -5.87 0.37 6.78
CA ARG A 132 -4.85 -0.41 7.50
C ARG A 132 -4.12 -1.32 6.51
N PRO A 133 -2.78 -1.41 6.56
CA PRO A 133 -2.01 -2.27 5.68
C PRO A 133 -1.83 -3.68 6.25
N VAL A 134 -1.70 -4.68 5.38
CA VAL A 134 -0.99 -5.92 5.71
C VAL A 134 0.50 -5.66 5.51
N LEU A 135 1.29 -5.59 6.59
CA LEU A 135 2.73 -5.27 6.53
C LEU A 135 3.63 -6.49 6.65
N HIS A 136 3.21 -7.47 7.45
CA HIS A 136 4.00 -8.67 7.71
C HIS A 136 3.42 -9.82 6.90
N GLY A 137 3.93 -9.98 5.69
CA GLY A 137 3.42 -10.92 4.71
C GLY A 137 2.58 -10.26 3.62
N GLY A 138 1.86 -11.07 2.87
CA GLY A 138 1.05 -10.62 1.75
C GLY A 138 0.23 -11.73 1.12
N ILE A 139 -0.01 -11.62 -0.19
CA ILE A 139 -0.85 -12.59 -0.92
C ILE A 139 -0.23 -13.99 -0.91
N ASP A 140 1.09 -14.11 -0.85
CA ASP A 140 1.79 -15.39 -0.81
C ASP A 140 1.59 -16.14 0.52
N ASP A 141 1.27 -15.41 1.58
CA ASP A 141 0.97 -15.96 2.89
C ASP A 141 -0.54 -16.22 3.11
N TRP A 142 -1.36 -15.78 2.16
CA TRP A 142 -2.80 -15.99 2.18
C TRP A 142 -3.13 -17.49 2.03
N ARG A 143 -3.85 -18.05 2.98
CA ARG A 143 -4.22 -19.47 3.02
C ARG A 143 -5.65 -19.75 2.56
N GLY A 144 -6.44 -18.71 2.38
CA GLY A 144 -7.77 -18.81 1.80
C GLY A 144 -7.73 -19.06 0.29
N ASN A 145 -8.90 -19.16 -0.31
CA ASN A 145 -9.02 -19.34 -1.76
C ASN A 145 -8.52 -18.11 -2.51
N THR A 146 -7.82 -18.33 -3.62
CA THR A 146 -7.51 -17.33 -4.63
C THR A 146 -8.20 -17.65 -5.94
N VAL A 147 -8.47 -16.62 -6.74
CA VAL A 147 -9.06 -16.75 -8.07
C VAL A 147 -8.09 -16.19 -9.09
N GLU A 148 -7.84 -16.93 -10.17
CA GLU A 148 -7.07 -16.46 -11.31
C GLU A 148 -7.98 -15.75 -12.32
N PHE A 149 -7.48 -14.69 -12.93
CA PHE A 149 -8.20 -14.05 -14.03
C PHE A 149 -7.96 -14.85 -15.32
N ARG A 150 -9.01 -15.54 -15.77
CA ARG A 150 -8.99 -16.22 -17.08
C ARG A 150 -9.65 -15.33 -18.13
N ARG A 151 -8.90 -14.94 -19.16
CA ARG A 151 -9.49 -14.29 -20.34
C ARG A 151 -10.44 -15.27 -21.01
N CYS A 152 -11.69 -14.88 -21.18
CA CYS A 152 -12.61 -15.61 -22.05
C CYS A 152 -12.12 -15.50 -23.50
N GLY A 153 -11.75 -16.64 -24.11
CA GLY A 153 -11.51 -16.73 -25.56
C GLY A 153 -10.05 -16.82 -25.97
N SER A 154 -9.47 -17.99 -25.80
CA SER A 154 -8.50 -18.59 -26.71
C SER A 154 -8.77 -20.10 -26.72
N GLY A 155 -9.82 -20.45 -27.50
CA GLY A 155 -10.05 -21.79 -28.00
C GLY A 155 -9.80 -21.75 -29.48
#